data_f309afb58aa6d1670d061886fc6a30be
#
_entry.id   f309afb58aa6d1670d061886fc6a30be
#
_cell.length_a   1.000
_cell.length_b   1.000
_cell.length_c   1.000
_cell.angle_alpha   90.00
_cell.angle_beta   90.00
_cell.angle_gamma   90.00
#
_symmetry.space_group_name_H-M   'P 1'
#
loop_
_entity.id
_entity.type
_entity.pdbx_description
1 polymer ?
#
loop_
_entity_poly.entity_id
_entity_poly.type
_entity_poly.pdbx_seq_one_letter_code
_entity_poly.pdbx_strand_id
1 'polypeptide(L)'
;AITSDHYPLYCDFKKPTGLEEYPKAEGDLRIGNYFLTYCKGTDGVIDYDRTGRIIAKMNADIVCLQGLDKETERSEGIDQLNVLAQKANMHDYFAKAIDYKGGEFGVGILTKEEPVSLDRYQMAGKSEMRAAMVVEYEKFVVASTNFDTDMAKRIEALQTLETKLSAYNKPAFLLGYFNEGDLESEFFQMVKSNWNLLSADKSTEVSGKKRRDRKSTRLNSSH
;
A
#
# COMPACT_ATOMS: atom_id res chain seq x y z
N ALA A 1 -17.75 -3.53 13.59
CA ALA A 1 -16.40 -3.12 13.99
C ALA A 1 -15.57 -2.80 12.75
N ILE A 2 -14.73 -1.79 12.83
CA ILE A 2 -13.82 -1.39 11.75
C ILE A 2 -12.55 -2.21 11.90
N THR A 3 -12.03 -2.77 10.80
CA THR A 3 -10.89 -3.71 10.81
C THR A 3 -9.52 -3.03 10.96
N SER A 4 -9.48 -1.69 10.80
CA SER A 4 -8.30 -0.85 10.93
C SER A 4 -8.77 0.54 11.34
N ASP A 5 -7.87 1.41 11.80
CA ASP A 5 -8.11 2.84 11.98
C ASP A 5 -8.08 3.62 10.65
N HIS A 6 -7.94 2.88 9.53
CA HIS A 6 -7.97 3.41 8.17
C HIS A 6 -9.09 2.79 7.34
N TYR A 7 -9.65 3.55 6.42
CA TYR A 7 -10.51 3.02 5.38
C TYR A 7 -9.67 2.43 4.25
N PRO A 8 -10.08 1.27 3.69
CA PRO A 8 -9.47 0.75 2.49
C PRO A 8 -9.71 1.71 1.32
N LEU A 9 -8.70 1.84 0.48
CA LEU A 9 -8.77 2.65 -0.72
C LEU A 9 -8.52 1.77 -1.95
N TYR A 10 -9.37 1.90 -2.96
CA TYR A 10 -9.20 1.27 -4.26
C TYR A 10 -9.57 2.24 -5.38
N CYS A 11 -9.18 1.92 -6.60
CA CYS A 11 -9.49 2.72 -7.77
C CYS A 11 -9.48 1.86 -9.03
N ASP A 12 -10.38 2.15 -9.89
CA ASP A 12 -10.47 1.56 -11.20
C ASP A 12 -9.84 2.51 -12.22
N PHE A 13 -9.04 1.95 -13.10
CA PHE A 13 -8.42 2.69 -14.18
C PHE A 13 -9.29 2.51 -15.44
N LYS A 14 -10.21 3.44 -15.63
CA LYS A 14 -11.04 3.50 -16.83
C LYS A 14 -11.39 4.94 -17.19
N LYS A 15 -11.83 5.12 -18.41
CA LYS A 15 -12.27 6.44 -18.89
C LYS A 15 -13.49 6.88 -18.05
N PRO A 16 -13.50 8.09 -17.48
CA PRO A 16 -14.63 8.59 -16.69
C PRO A 16 -15.93 8.58 -17.50
N THR A 17 -16.99 8.00 -16.94
CA THR A 17 -18.32 7.94 -17.55
C THR A 17 -19.33 8.88 -16.88
N GLY A 18 -18.93 9.60 -15.83
CA GLY A 18 -19.81 10.50 -15.07
C GLY A 18 -20.74 9.81 -14.06
N LEU A 19 -20.56 8.52 -13.80
CA LEU A 19 -21.32 7.77 -12.80
C LEU A 19 -20.64 7.87 -11.42
N GLU A 20 -21.42 8.03 -10.36
CA GLU A 20 -20.94 8.12 -8.98
C GLU A 20 -20.39 6.78 -8.44
N GLU A 21 -20.91 5.66 -8.92
CA GLU A 21 -20.38 4.33 -8.65
C GLU A 21 -19.60 3.82 -9.85
N TYR A 22 -18.40 3.27 -9.57
CA TYR A 22 -17.54 2.68 -10.60
C TYR A 22 -17.52 1.15 -10.46
N PRO A 23 -18.53 0.41 -10.96
CA PRO A 23 -18.49 -1.03 -10.98
C PRO A 23 -17.26 -1.47 -11.79
N LYS A 24 -16.58 -2.52 -11.33
CA LYS A 24 -15.48 -3.11 -12.10
C LYS A 24 -16.06 -3.81 -13.30
N ALA A 25 -15.74 -3.31 -14.50
CA ALA A 25 -16.10 -3.99 -15.74
C ALA A 25 -15.10 -5.10 -16.08
N GLU A 26 -15.50 -5.98 -16.98
CA GLU A 26 -14.59 -6.99 -17.52
C GLU A 26 -13.42 -6.30 -18.26
N GLY A 27 -12.20 -6.71 -17.97
CA GLY A 27 -10.98 -6.09 -18.50
C GLY A 27 -10.47 -4.85 -17.76
N ASP A 28 -11.22 -4.32 -16.77
CA ASP A 28 -10.70 -3.25 -15.90
C ASP A 28 -9.61 -3.80 -14.97
N LEU A 29 -8.52 -3.05 -14.80
CA LEU A 29 -7.53 -3.28 -13.75
C LEU A 29 -7.93 -2.50 -12.50
N ARG A 30 -8.14 -3.19 -11.38
CA ARG A 30 -8.38 -2.56 -10.08
C ARG A 30 -7.23 -2.83 -9.13
N ILE A 31 -6.60 -1.75 -8.66
CA ILE A 31 -5.53 -1.82 -7.67
C ILE A 31 -6.03 -1.20 -6.36
N GLY A 32 -5.99 -1.97 -5.27
CA GLY A 32 -6.35 -1.54 -3.94
C GLY A 32 -5.13 -1.15 -3.10
N ASN A 33 -5.34 -0.32 -2.07
CA ASN A 33 -4.34 -0.01 -1.05
C ASN A 33 -4.99 0.02 0.33
N TYR A 34 -4.36 -0.63 1.32
CA TYR A 34 -4.90 -0.68 2.66
C TYR A 34 -3.80 -0.77 3.73
N PHE A 35 -3.77 0.22 4.64
CA PHE A 35 -2.92 0.17 5.83
C PHE A 35 -3.65 -0.61 6.93
N LEU A 36 -3.06 -1.72 7.40
CA LEU A 36 -3.76 -2.72 8.20
C LEU A 36 -3.61 -2.56 9.71
N THR A 37 -2.62 -1.80 10.19
CA THR A 37 -2.28 -1.77 11.62
C THR A 37 -2.20 -3.19 12.19
N TYR A 38 -1.40 -4.06 11.55
CA TYR A 38 -1.25 -5.49 11.90
C TYR A 38 -2.58 -6.24 12.11
N CYS A 39 -3.58 -5.96 11.29
CA CYS A 39 -4.95 -6.52 11.31
C CYS A 39 -5.73 -6.20 12.59
N LYS A 40 -5.29 -5.23 13.40
CA LYS A 40 -5.97 -4.79 14.62
C LYS A 40 -7.03 -3.74 14.29
N GLY A 41 -8.27 -4.04 14.65
CA GLY A 41 -9.37 -3.10 14.50
C GLY A 41 -9.37 -1.99 15.57
N THR A 42 -10.28 -1.01 15.40
CA THR A 42 -10.51 0.07 16.39
C THR A 42 -11.05 -0.44 17.73
N ASP A 43 -11.55 -1.67 17.76
CA ASP A 43 -11.96 -2.42 18.96
C ASP A 43 -10.77 -3.05 19.70
N GLY A 44 -9.57 -2.91 19.17
CA GLY A 44 -8.35 -3.48 19.74
C GLY A 44 -8.13 -4.96 19.40
N VAL A 45 -9.01 -5.61 18.63
CA VAL A 45 -8.96 -7.03 18.30
C VAL A 45 -8.27 -7.25 16.96
N ILE A 46 -7.31 -8.19 16.92
CA ILE A 46 -6.74 -8.71 15.67
C ILE A 46 -7.74 -9.72 15.11
N ASP A 47 -8.24 -9.46 13.88
CA ASP A 47 -9.28 -10.28 13.27
C ASP A 47 -9.00 -10.45 11.76
N TYR A 48 -8.45 -11.59 11.41
CA TYR A 48 -8.09 -11.92 10.03
C TYR A 48 -9.31 -12.19 9.15
N ASP A 49 -10.42 -12.71 9.69
CA ASP A 49 -11.65 -12.97 8.93
C ASP A 49 -12.29 -11.65 8.51
N ARG A 50 -12.34 -10.71 9.42
CA ARG A 50 -12.85 -9.36 9.17
C ARG A 50 -12.01 -8.65 8.12
N THR A 51 -10.68 -8.66 8.29
CA THR A 51 -9.75 -8.04 7.36
C THR A 51 -9.81 -8.69 5.98
N GLY A 52 -9.82 -10.03 5.91
CA GLY A 52 -9.95 -10.79 4.67
C GLY A 52 -11.25 -10.50 3.92
N ARG A 53 -12.38 -10.40 4.63
CA ARG A 53 -13.66 -9.99 4.02
C ARG A 53 -13.63 -8.60 3.40
N ILE A 54 -12.91 -7.65 4.00
CA ILE A 54 -12.76 -6.30 3.43
C ILE A 54 -11.90 -6.35 2.17
N ILE A 55 -10.79 -7.07 2.20
CA ILE A 55 -9.93 -7.25 1.03
C ILE A 55 -10.71 -7.90 -0.12
N ALA A 56 -11.46 -8.96 0.17
CA ALA A 56 -12.31 -9.62 -0.84
C ALA A 56 -13.37 -8.67 -1.43
N LYS A 57 -14.00 -7.82 -0.60
CA LYS A 57 -14.99 -6.83 -1.06
C LYS A 57 -14.42 -5.76 -1.97
N MET A 58 -13.11 -5.47 -1.92
CA MET A 58 -12.49 -4.54 -2.87
C MET A 58 -12.59 -5.07 -4.31
N ASN A 59 -12.71 -6.38 -4.49
CA ASN A 59 -12.68 -7.05 -5.79
C ASN A 59 -11.52 -6.53 -6.66
N ALA A 60 -10.37 -6.31 -6.02
CA ALA A 60 -9.17 -5.81 -6.68
C ALA A 60 -8.37 -6.97 -7.29
N ASP A 61 -7.61 -6.66 -8.34
CA ASP A 61 -6.69 -7.60 -8.96
C ASP A 61 -5.35 -7.63 -8.22
N ILE A 62 -4.98 -6.47 -7.65
CA ILE A 62 -3.76 -6.27 -6.88
C ILE A 62 -4.14 -5.46 -5.64
N VAL A 63 -3.64 -5.84 -4.46
CA VAL A 63 -3.85 -5.09 -3.22
C VAL A 63 -2.50 -4.85 -2.54
N CYS A 64 -2.13 -3.58 -2.42
CA CYS A 64 -0.97 -3.15 -1.65
C CYS A 64 -1.34 -3.03 -0.17
N LEU A 65 -0.61 -3.70 0.70
CA LEU A 65 -0.86 -3.77 2.13
C LEU A 65 0.35 -3.26 2.91
N GLN A 66 0.10 -2.45 3.92
CA GLN A 66 1.15 -1.93 4.80
C GLN A 66 0.79 -2.22 6.26
N GLY A 67 1.82 -2.25 7.12
CA GLY A 67 1.64 -2.51 8.55
C GLY A 67 1.32 -3.97 8.84
N LEU A 68 2.09 -4.88 8.26
CA LEU A 68 1.96 -6.33 8.39
C LEU A 68 3.01 -6.93 9.31
N ASP A 69 2.58 -7.82 10.17
CA ASP A 69 3.47 -8.70 10.93
C ASP A 69 3.60 -10.06 10.22
N LYS A 70 4.80 -10.59 10.24
CA LYS A 70 5.10 -11.97 9.83
C LYS A 70 5.76 -12.69 10.98
N GLU A 71 5.03 -13.64 11.56
CA GLU A 71 5.51 -14.53 12.62
C GLU A 71 6.03 -13.81 13.88
N THR A 72 5.51 -12.61 14.18
CA THR A 72 5.89 -11.88 15.39
C THR A 72 5.17 -12.40 16.63
N GLU A 73 5.71 -12.08 17.83
CA GLU A 73 5.02 -12.34 19.10
C GLU A 73 3.61 -11.72 19.10
N ARG A 74 3.45 -10.51 18.56
CA ARG A 74 2.17 -9.78 18.51
C ARG A 74 1.14 -10.45 17.60
N SER A 75 1.59 -11.12 16.55
CA SER A 75 0.74 -11.90 15.64
C SER A 75 0.60 -13.36 16.07
N GLU A 76 1.11 -13.72 17.27
CA GLU A 76 1.11 -15.09 17.79
C GLU A 76 1.79 -16.10 16.85
N GLY A 77 2.87 -15.68 16.21
CA GLY A 77 3.61 -16.48 15.22
C GLY A 77 2.92 -16.64 13.87
N ILE A 78 1.86 -15.88 13.60
CA ILE A 78 1.11 -15.95 12.35
C ILE A 78 1.75 -15.05 11.28
N ASP A 79 1.93 -15.59 10.07
CA ASP A 79 2.17 -14.81 8.85
C ASP A 79 0.85 -14.19 8.39
N GLN A 80 0.67 -12.90 8.71
CA GLN A 80 -0.58 -12.19 8.45
C GLN A 80 -0.89 -12.11 6.94
N LEU A 81 0.14 -11.87 6.12
CA LEU A 81 -0.06 -11.73 4.69
C LEU A 81 -0.53 -13.03 4.07
N ASN A 82 0.08 -14.16 4.45
CA ASN A 82 -0.29 -15.48 3.94
C ASN A 82 -1.74 -15.84 4.33
N VAL A 83 -2.14 -15.60 5.57
CA VAL A 83 -3.53 -15.83 6.00
C VAL A 83 -4.52 -14.99 5.19
N LEU A 84 -4.21 -13.72 4.93
CA LEU A 84 -5.06 -12.83 4.13
C LEU A 84 -5.11 -13.27 2.65
N ALA A 85 -4.00 -13.74 2.10
CA ALA A 85 -3.92 -14.29 0.75
C ALA A 85 -4.85 -15.49 0.56
N GLN A 86 -4.82 -16.44 1.50
CA GLN A 86 -5.70 -17.61 1.49
C GLN A 86 -7.18 -17.19 1.54
N LYS A 87 -7.53 -16.21 2.39
CA LYS A 87 -8.92 -15.72 2.51
C LYS A 87 -9.39 -14.95 1.27
N ALA A 88 -8.50 -14.30 0.57
CA ALA A 88 -8.79 -13.55 -0.66
C ALA A 88 -8.63 -14.38 -1.93
N ASN A 89 -8.09 -15.61 -1.84
CA ASN A 89 -7.69 -16.45 -2.97
C ASN A 89 -6.75 -15.70 -3.92
N MET A 90 -5.64 -15.17 -3.37
CA MET A 90 -4.62 -14.40 -4.08
C MET A 90 -3.22 -14.92 -3.73
N HIS A 91 -2.25 -14.66 -4.60
CA HIS A 91 -0.83 -14.84 -4.30
C HIS A 91 -0.34 -13.75 -3.36
N ASP A 92 0.65 -14.05 -2.52
CA ASP A 92 1.20 -13.13 -1.54
C ASP A 92 2.71 -12.94 -1.70
N TYR A 93 3.14 -11.70 -1.57
CA TYR A 93 4.56 -11.31 -1.62
C TYR A 93 4.85 -10.31 -0.52
N PHE A 94 5.78 -10.64 0.37
CA PHE A 94 6.15 -9.83 1.52
C PHE A 94 7.53 -9.19 1.35
N ALA A 95 7.67 -7.93 1.81
CA ALA A 95 8.96 -7.24 1.92
C ALA A 95 9.17 -6.77 3.36
N LYS A 96 10.23 -7.30 3.97
CA LYS A 96 10.65 -6.97 5.32
C LYS A 96 11.21 -5.54 5.38
N ALA A 97 10.71 -4.76 6.33
CA ALA A 97 11.31 -3.50 6.75
C ALA A 97 12.30 -3.72 7.91
N ILE A 98 11.86 -4.40 8.96
CA ILE A 98 12.64 -4.65 10.18
C ILE A 98 12.36 -6.05 10.74
N ASP A 99 13.30 -6.55 11.55
CA ASP A 99 13.03 -7.62 12.51
C ASP A 99 12.24 -7.04 13.68
N TYR A 100 11.19 -7.72 14.09
CA TYR A 100 10.31 -7.23 15.15
C TYR A 100 9.78 -8.37 16.02
N LYS A 101 10.13 -8.37 17.31
CA LYS A 101 9.61 -9.30 18.32
C LYS A 101 9.55 -10.77 17.87
N GLY A 102 10.67 -11.29 17.44
CA GLY A 102 10.83 -12.70 17.05
C GLY A 102 10.42 -13.03 15.61
N GLY A 103 9.83 -12.10 14.89
CA GLY A 103 9.46 -12.22 13.48
C GLY A 103 9.86 -10.99 12.68
N GLU A 104 9.07 -10.63 11.67
CA GLU A 104 9.34 -9.53 10.74
C GLU A 104 8.13 -8.59 10.68
N PHE A 105 8.41 -7.30 10.42
CA PHE A 105 7.39 -6.29 10.12
C PHE A 105 7.67 -5.64 8.77
N GLY A 106 6.61 -5.38 7.98
CA GLY A 106 6.84 -4.86 6.64
C GLY A 106 5.59 -4.50 5.86
N VAL A 107 5.74 -4.58 4.53
CA VAL A 107 4.70 -4.34 3.55
C VAL A 107 4.49 -5.57 2.68
N GLY A 108 3.33 -5.66 2.03
CA GLY A 108 3.03 -6.78 1.16
C GLY A 108 2.17 -6.39 -0.04
N ILE A 109 2.12 -7.30 -0.99
CA ILE A 109 1.21 -7.23 -2.13
C ILE A 109 0.48 -8.56 -2.24
N LEU A 110 -0.84 -8.49 -2.37
CA LEU A 110 -1.69 -9.58 -2.83
C LEU A 110 -2.03 -9.36 -4.30
N THR A 111 -2.01 -10.43 -5.09
CA THR A 111 -2.33 -10.35 -6.51
C THR A 111 -3.02 -11.62 -7.00
N LYS A 112 -3.98 -11.46 -7.93
CA LYS A 112 -4.66 -12.59 -8.60
C LYS A 112 -3.78 -13.26 -9.65
N GLU A 113 -2.96 -12.47 -10.34
CA GLU A 113 -2.05 -12.92 -11.39
C GLU A 113 -0.62 -12.98 -10.85
N GLU A 114 0.12 -14.02 -11.17
CA GLU A 114 1.54 -14.09 -10.84
C GLU A 114 2.34 -13.03 -11.59
N PRO A 115 3.19 -12.26 -10.89
CA PRO A 115 4.03 -11.26 -11.54
C PRO A 115 5.16 -11.91 -12.37
N VAL A 116 5.63 -11.20 -13.38
CA VAL A 116 6.80 -11.59 -14.18
C VAL A 116 8.06 -11.57 -13.33
N SER A 117 8.21 -10.56 -12.48
CA SER A 117 9.30 -10.44 -11.53
C SER A 117 8.87 -9.66 -10.30
N LEU A 118 9.67 -9.74 -9.24
CA LEU A 118 9.46 -8.98 -8.03
C LEU A 118 10.78 -8.57 -7.39
N ASP A 119 10.81 -7.37 -6.84
CA ASP A 119 11.95 -6.82 -6.13
C ASP A 119 11.54 -6.27 -4.76
N ARG A 120 12.44 -6.40 -3.81
CA ARG A 120 12.29 -5.92 -2.43
C ARG A 120 13.41 -4.93 -2.13
N TYR A 121 13.06 -3.76 -1.66
CA TYR A 121 14.03 -2.72 -1.34
C TYR A 121 13.89 -2.30 0.12
N GLN A 122 15.02 -2.18 0.80
CA GLN A 122 15.06 -1.44 2.05
C GLN A 122 15.09 0.05 1.75
N MET A 123 14.27 0.80 2.47
CA MET A 123 14.06 2.22 2.27
C MET A 123 14.52 3.00 3.51
N ALA A 124 14.91 4.26 3.29
CA ALA A 124 15.35 5.12 4.37
C ALA A 124 14.23 5.35 5.41
N GLY A 125 14.62 5.29 6.68
CA GLY A 125 13.80 5.64 7.82
C GLY A 125 14.64 6.27 8.92
N LYS A 126 14.05 7.07 9.80
CA LYS A 126 14.74 7.81 10.85
C LYS A 126 15.15 6.94 12.03
N SER A 127 14.23 6.18 12.55
CA SER A 127 14.42 5.30 13.71
C SER A 127 14.50 3.82 13.33
N GLU A 128 13.93 3.46 12.22
CA GLU A 128 13.89 2.09 11.71
C GLU A 128 13.84 2.12 10.18
N MET A 129 14.33 1.08 9.54
CA MET A 129 14.24 0.94 8.09
C MET A 129 12.78 0.77 7.66
N ARG A 130 12.50 1.23 6.45
CA ARG A 130 11.24 1.00 5.75
C ARG A 130 11.44 -0.01 4.64
N ALA A 131 10.38 -0.41 3.99
CA ALA A 131 10.44 -1.31 2.85
C ALA A 131 9.59 -0.82 1.68
N ALA A 132 10.02 -1.19 0.48
CA ALA A 132 9.18 -1.19 -0.70
C ALA A 132 9.19 -2.58 -1.35
N MET A 133 8.02 -2.98 -1.81
CA MET A 133 7.81 -4.14 -2.68
C MET A 133 7.47 -3.62 -4.06
N VAL A 134 8.20 -4.09 -5.08
CA VAL A 134 7.90 -3.81 -6.48
C VAL A 134 7.56 -5.12 -7.17
N VAL A 135 6.41 -5.18 -7.83
CA VAL A 135 6.00 -6.31 -8.66
C VAL A 135 5.85 -5.86 -10.10
N GLU A 136 6.44 -6.60 -11.01
CA GLU A 136 6.41 -6.35 -12.43
C GLU A 136 5.41 -7.26 -13.12
N TYR A 137 4.53 -6.68 -13.91
CA TYR A 137 3.64 -7.37 -14.83
C TYR A 137 4.09 -7.11 -16.27
N GLU A 138 3.48 -7.79 -17.22
CA GLU A 138 3.85 -7.65 -18.64
C GLU A 138 3.82 -6.18 -19.12
N LYS A 139 2.81 -5.41 -18.71
CA LYS A 139 2.55 -4.06 -19.24
C LYS A 139 2.80 -2.92 -18.24
N PHE A 140 3.01 -3.20 -16.97
CA PHE A 140 3.16 -2.19 -15.90
C PHE A 140 3.90 -2.75 -14.69
N VAL A 141 4.24 -1.87 -13.77
CA VAL A 141 4.78 -2.23 -12.45
C VAL A 141 3.95 -1.62 -11.33
N VAL A 142 3.88 -2.29 -10.18
CA VAL A 142 3.21 -1.80 -8.98
C VAL A 142 4.19 -1.80 -7.83
N ALA A 143 4.34 -0.66 -7.17
CA ALA A 143 5.14 -0.51 -5.96
C ALA A 143 4.25 -0.28 -4.74
N SER A 144 4.50 -1.02 -3.67
CA SER A 144 3.90 -0.84 -2.35
C SER A 144 4.95 -0.40 -1.35
N THR A 145 4.69 0.67 -0.60
CA THR A 145 5.64 1.16 0.42
C THR A 145 4.93 1.74 1.64
N ASN A 146 5.68 1.89 2.73
CA ASN A 146 5.28 2.65 3.91
C ASN A 146 6.39 3.66 4.20
N PHE A 147 6.17 4.93 3.81
CA PHE A 147 7.14 5.99 4.03
C PHE A 147 7.29 6.35 5.52
N ASP A 148 8.43 6.93 5.88
CA ASP A 148 8.68 7.39 7.24
C ASP A 148 7.87 8.66 7.59
N THR A 149 7.73 8.96 8.87
CA THR A 149 7.13 10.21 9.36
C THR A 149 8.07 11.40 9.23
N ASP A 150 9.37 11.18 9.12
CA ASP A 150 10.38 12.20 8.90
C ASP A 150 10.40 12.62 7.42
N MET A 151 10.27 13.93 7.14
CA MET A 151 10.17 14.45 5.78
C MET A 151 11.43 14.17 4.96
N ALA A 152 12.62 14.38 5.53
CA ALA A 152 13.86 14.16 4.80
C ALA A 152 14.02 12.68 4.40
N LYS A 153 13.60 11.76 5.29
CA LYS A 153 13.63 10.33 5.00
C LYS A 153 12.57 9.91 3.98
N ARG A 154 11.41 10.55 3.97
CA ARG A 154 10.41 10.37 2.89
C ARG A 154 10.96 10.76 1.53
N ILE A 155 11.59 11.92 1.45
CA ILE A 155 12.19 12.44 0.20
C ILE A 155 13.28 11.49 -0.29
N GLU A 156 14.21 11.10 0.58
CA GLU A 156 15.29 10.14 0.27
C GLU A 156 14.72 8.80 -0.23
N ALA A 157 13.69 8.29 0.45
CA ALA A 157 13.03 7.04 0.07
C ALA A 157 12.30 7.16 -1.28
N LEU A 158 11.60 8.28 -1.54
CA LEU A 158 10.94 8.53 -2.82
C LEU A 158 11.95 8.56 -3.98
N GLN A 159 13.04 9.31 -3.85
CA GLN A 159 14.10 9.41 -4.85
C GLN A 159 14.73 8.04 -5.14
N THR A 160 14.98 7.26 -4.09
CA THR A 160 15.50 5.90 -4.23
C THR A 160 14.53 5.03 -5.02
N LEU A 161 13.25 5.08 -4.68
CA LEU A 161 12.22 4.27 -5.33
C LEU A 161 11.99 4.70 -6.78
N GLU A 162 11.99 6.00 -7.08
CA GLU A 162 11.91 6.53 -8.44
C GLU A 162 13.08 6.02 -9.30
N THR A 163 14.30 6.06 -8.77
CA THR A 163 15.48 5.51 -9.45
C THR A 163 15.33 4.03 -9.75
N LYS A 164 14.78 3.26 -8.80
CA LYS A 164 14.54 1.81 -9.02
C LYS A 164 13.44 1.57 -10.06
N LEU A 165 12.35 2.32 -9.98
CA LEU A 165 11.21 2.16 -10.89
C LEU A 165 11.54 2.56 -12.33
N SER A 166 12.41 3.54 -12.54
CA SER A 166 12.83 3.96 -13.89
C SER A 166 13.53 2.84 -14.69
N ALA A 167 14.12 1.86 -14.00
CA ALA A 167 14.78 0.74 -14.67
C ALA A 167 13.82 -0.22 -15.38
N TYR A 168 12.54 -0.22 -15.01
CA TYR A 168 11.55 -1.13 -15.64
C TYR A 168 11.07 -0.65 -17.02
N ASN A 169 11.21 0.64 -17.32
CA ASN A 169 10.73 1.23 -18.59
C ASN A 169 9.27 0.88 -18.92
N LYS A 170 8.41 0.86 -17.91
CA LYS A 170 6.98 0.56 -17.96
C LYS A 170 6.19 1.59 -17.14
N PRO A 171 4.91 1.82 -17.43
CA PRO A 171 4.04 2.57 -16.52
C PRO A 171 4.10 2.02 -15.10
N ALA A 172 4.27 2.89 -14.12
CA ALA A 172 4.39 2.50 -12.72
C ALA A 172 3.24 3.06 -11.88
N PHE A 173 2.75 2.24 -10.95
CA PHE A 173 1.79 2.63 -9.92
C PHE A 173 2.48 2.56 -8.56
N LEU A 174 2.53 3.68 -7.85
CA LEU A 174 3.04 3.74 -6.50
C LEU A 174 1.89 3.90 -5.52
N LEU A 175 1.74 2.94 -4.63
CA LEU A 175 0.73 2.91 -3.58
C LEU A 175 1.40 2.74 -2.23
N GLY A 176 0.76 3.24 -1.18
CA GLY A 176 1.32 3.06 0.15
C GLY A 176 0.73 3.98 1.19
N TYR A 177 1.38 3.97 2.33
CA TYR A 177 1.12 4.87 3.43
C TYR A 177 2.18 5.96 3.42
N PHE A 178 1.77 7.18 3.04
CA PHE A 178 2.73 8.25 2.73
C PHE A 178 3.13 9.08 3.96
N ASN A 179 2.44 8.91 5.08
CA ASN A 179 2.71 9.65 6.32
C ASN A 179 2.77 11.18 6.14
N GLU A 180 2.01 11.69 5.18
CA GLU A 180 1.94 13.11 4.87
C GLU A 180 0.49 13.52 4.61
N GLY A 181 0.06 14.58 5.23
CA GLY A 181 -1.31 15.10 5.10
C GLY A 181 -1.37 16.43 4.37
N ASP A 182 -0.24 17.12 4.21
CA ASP A 182 -0.17 18.40 3.53
C ASP A 182 0.22 18.21 2.06
N LEU A 183 -0.72 18.41 1.15
CA LEU A 183 -0.49 18.32 -0.28
C LEU A 183 0.40 19.42 -0.85
N GLU A 184 0.67 20.45 -0.07
CA GLU A 184 1.58 21.54 -0.42
C GLU A 184 2.98 21.40 0.21
N SER A 185 3.21 20.30 0.96
CA SER A 185 4.52 19.97 1.52
C SER A 185 5.58 19.80 0.42
N GLU A 186 6.85 20.00 0.78
CA GLU A 186 7.99 19.77 -0.12
C GLU A 186 7.96 18.34 -0.70
N PHE A 187 7.61 17.37 0.12
CA PHE A 187 7.45 15.98 -0.33
C PHE A 187 6.40 15.85 -1.44
N PHE A 188 5.20 16.44 -1.26
CA PHE A 188 4.17 16.36 -2.30
C PHE A 188 4.46 17.24 -3.51
N GLN A 189 5.23 18.33 -3.39
CA GLN A 189 5.71 19.06 -4.54
C GLN A 189 6.63 18.18 -5.40
N MET A 190 7.54 17.41 -4.77
CA MET A 190 8.38 16.46 -5.48
C MET A 190 7.54 15.35 -6.12
N VAL A 191 6.59 14.78 -5.38
CA VAL A 191 5.65 13.79 -5.92
C VAL A 191 4.95 14.33 -7.17
N LYS A 192 4.34 15.51 -7.09
CA LYS A 192 3.59 16.13 -8.19
C LYS A 192 4.45 16.47 -9.41
N SER A 193 5.77 16.66 -9.24
CA SER A 193 6.69 16.95 -10.36
C SER A 193 6.93 15.73 -11.25
N ASN A 194 6.85 14.52 -10.70
CA ASN A 194 7.18 13.27 -11.40
C ASN A 194 5.99 12.32 -11.56
N TRP A 195 4.89 12.56 -10.86
CA TRP A 195 3.77 11.63 -10.75
C TRP A 195 2.41 12.30 -10.89
N ASN A 196 1.48 11.60 -11.51
CA ASN A 196 0.07 11.99 -11.51
C ASN A 196 -0.62 11.46 -10.25
N LEU A 197 -1.12 12.36 -9.42
CA LEU A 197 -1.84 12.00 -8.20
C LEU A 197 -3.25 11.51 -8.54
N LEU A 198 -3.53 10.22 -8.29
CA LEU A 198 -4.79 9.56 -8.63
C LEU A 198 -5.76 9.42 -7.45
N SER A 199 -5.31 9.65 -6.23
CA SER A 199 -6.16 9.57 -5.03
C SER A 199 -7.00 10.82 -4.86
N ALA A 200 -8.21 10.65 -4.31
CA ALA A 200 -9.03 11.78 -3.88
C ALA A 200 -8.37 12.52 -2.71
N ASP A 201 -8.61 13.84 -2.61
CA ASP A 201 -8.13 14.69 -1.51
C ASP A 201 -8.96 14.48 -0.22
N LYS A 202 -9.14 13.23 0.18
CA LYS A 202 -9.86 12.86 1.40
C LYS A 202 -8.97 12.03 2.30
N SER A 203 -8.99 12.33 3.60
CA SER A 203 -8.34 11.49 4.60
C SER A 203 -9.00 10.12 4.63
N THR A 204 -8.18 9.07 4.68
CA THR A 204 -8.62 7.69 4.88
C THR A 204 -8.61 7.27 6.35
N GLU A 205 -8.16 8.15 7.26
CA GLU A 205 -8.13 7.89 8.70
C GLU A 205 -9.50 8.10 9.36
N VAL A 206 -9.92 7.14 10.18
CA VAL A 206 -11.23 7.14 10.86
C VAL A 206 -11.24 8.02 12.12
N SER A 207 -10.11 8.34 12.69
CA SER A 207 -9.98 8.84 14.07
C SER A 207 -10.43 10.27 14.31
N GLY A 208 -11.11 10.96 13.42
CA GLY A 208 -11.75 12.29 13.64
C GLY A 208 -10.89 13.36 14.34
N LYS A 209 -9.78 12.95 14.97
CA LYS A 209 -8.75 13.83 15.47
C LYS A 209 -7.95 14.24 14.24
N LYS A 210 -7.92 15.53 13.94
CA LYS A 210 -7.02 16.14 12.96
C LYS A 210 -5.54 15.79 13.30
N ARG A 211 -5.16 14.53 13.19
CA ARG A 211 -3.78 14.17 12.97
C ARG A 211 -3.51 14.47 11.51
N ARG A 212 -2.74 15.51 11.27
CA ARG A 212 -2.36 16.05 9.96
C ARG A 212 -1.57 15.07 9.08
N ASP A 213 -1.55 13.77 9.36
CA ASP A 213 -0.37 13.02 9.02
C ASP A 213 -0.57 11.83 8.09
N ARG A 214 -1.81 11.51 7.60
CA ARG A 214 -1.98 10.18 7.03
C ARG A 214 -2.95 10.14 5.86
N LYS A 215 -2.43 10.36 4.65
CA LYS A 215 -3.14 10.05 3.40
C LYS A 215 -2.47 8.86 2.73
N SER A 216 -3.23 7.85 2.37
CA SER A 216 -2.77 6.88 1.39
C SER A 216 -2.93 7.51 0.01
N THR A 217 -1.87 7.55 -0.76
CA THR A 217 -1.83 8.27 -2.02
C THR A 217 -1.37 7.32 -3.12
N ARG A 218 -1.92 7.47 -4.30
CA ARG A 218 -1.55 6.73 -5.51
C ARG A 218 -0.92 7.66 -6.50
N LEU A 219 0.04 7.13 -7.21
CA LEU A 219 0.75 7.87 -8.22
C LEU A 219 0.92 7.01 -9.46
N ASN A 220 0.78 7.61 -10.61
CA ASN A 220 1.11 7.01 -11.89
C ASN A 220 2.16 7.87 -12.56
N SER A 221 3.27 7.30 -12.97
CA SER A 221 4.20 7.97 -13.88
C SER A 221 3.76 7.69 -15.32
N SER A 222 3.47 8.71 -16.09
CA SER A 222 3.41 8.63 -17.55
C SER A 222 4.75 9.10 -18.09
N HIS A 223 5.51 8.22 -18.68
CA HIS A 223 6.55 8.57 -19.64
C HIS A 223 5.98 8.56 -21.03
#